data_2597f039defd55147674733016f0fa27
#
_entry.id   2597f039defd55147674733016f0fa27
#
_cell.length_a   1.000
_cell.length_b   1.000
_cell.length_c   1.000
_cell.angle_alpha   90.00
_cell.angle_beta   90.00
_cell.angle_gamma   90.00
#
_symmetry.space_group_name_H-M   'P 1'
#
loop_
_entity.id
_entity.type
_entity.pdbx_description
1 polymer ?
#
loop_
_entity_poly.entity_id
_entity_poly.type
_entity_poly.pdbx_seq_one_letter_code
_entity_poly.pdbx_strand_id
1 'polypeptide(L)'
;MPNYRRAYVPGGTWFFTVNLLERHGNDLLVREIELLRATVRRVRNSYPFHIDAWVVLPEHLHCIMTLPPGDSDFSLRWRLIKSGFSRVLPKTERRSKVRQSAGERGIWQRHYWEHLIRDEA
;
A
#
# COMPACT_ATOMS: atom_id res chain seq x y z
N MET A 1 14.51 -11.65 19.10
CA MET A 1 13.81 -10.89 18.08
C MET A 1 14.03 -11.55 16.72
N PRO A 2 12.97 -11.91 16.03
CA PRO A 2 13.16 -12.49 14.71
C PRO A 2 13.78 -11.47 13.75
N ASN A 3 14.76 -11.90 13.02
CA ASN A 3 15.35 -11.09 11.96
C ASN A 3 14.43 -11.15 10.74
N TYR A 4 13.47 -10.25 10.71
CA TYR A 4 12.60 -10.16 9.56
C TYR A 4 13.35 -9.52 8.40
N ARG A 5 13.40 -10.22 7.30
CA ARG A 5 13.97 -9.70 6.06
C ARG A 5 12.95 -9.84 4.96
N ARG A 6 12.73 -8.75 4.22
CA ARG A 6 11.89 -8.83 3.04
C ARG A 6 12.58 -9.65 1.97
N ALA A 7 11.86 -10.61 1.42
CA ALA A 7 12.33 -11.31 0.23
C ALA A 7 12.07 -10.42 -0.99
N TYR A 8 13.04 -10.33 -1.87
CA TYR A 8 12.91 -9.56 -3.11
C TYR A 8 13.11 -10.53 -4.26
N VAL A 9 12.00 -11.03 -4.80
CA VAL A 9 12.01 -12.00 -5.90
C VAL A 9 11.58 -11.29 -7.16
N PRO A 10 12.51 -11.10 -8.13
CA PRO A 10 12.17 -10.44 -9.39
C PRO A 10 11.03 -11.17 -10.10
N GLY A 11 10.04 -10.40 -10.56
CA GLY A 11 8.87 -10.96 -11.23
C GLY A 11 7.93 -11.72 -10.31
N GLY A 12 8.12 -11.61 -9.00
CA GLY A 12 7.33 -12.37 -8.04
C GLY A 12 5.89 -11.90 -7.92
N THR A 13 5.05 -12.80 -7.43
CA THR A 13 3.65 -12.53 -7.10
C THR A 13 3.52 -12.47 -5.59
N TRP A 14 2.90 -11.40 -5.11
CA TRP A 14 2.85 -11.10 -3.68
C TRP A 14 1.42 -10.82 -3.23
N PHE A 15 1.10 -11.25 -2.02
CA PHE A 15 -0.12 -10.86 -1.31
C PHE A 15 0.23 -9.78 -0.30
N PHE A 16 -0.54 -8.69 -0.31
CA PHE A 16 -0.34 -7.56 0.61
C PHE A 16 -1.59 -7.30 1.42
N THR A 17 -1.37 -6.90 2.68
CA THR A 17 -2.38 -6.28 3.53
C THR A 17 -1.86 -4.91 3.93
N VAL A 18 -2.59 -3.87 3.56
CA VAL A 18 -2.20 -2.47 3.79
C VAL A 18 -3.29 -1.80 4.62
N ASN A 19 -2.93 -1.28 5.77
CA ASN A 19 -3.87 -0.78 6.77
C ASN A 19 -3.79 0.73 6.93
N LEU A 20 -4.96 1.34 7.15
CA LEU A 20 -4.98 2.70 7.68
C LEU A 20 -4.52 2.71 9.13
N LEU A 21 -4.00 3.84 9.57
CA LEU A 21 -3.52 4.00 10.95
C LEU A 21 -4.68 3.98 11.94
N GLU A 22 -5.71 4.79 11.69
CA GLU A 22 -6.92 4.82 12.49
C GLU A 22 -7.93 3.89 11.83
N ARG A 23 -8.28 2.80 12.50
CA ARG A 23 -9.13 1.78 11.89
C ARG A 23 -10.57 1.82 12.40
N HIS A 24 -10.77 2.23 13.66
CA HIS A 24 -12.09 2.20 14.25
C HIS A 24 -13.00 3.27 13.64
N GLY A 25 -14.12 2.84 13.09
CA GLY A 25 -15.11 3.74 12.51
C GLY A 25 -14.61 4.51 11.28
N ASN A 26 -13.52 4.08 10.67
CA ASN A 26 -12.92 4.77 9.54
C ASN A 26 -13.33 4.10 8.23
N ASP A 27 -13.98 4.86 7.36
CA ASP A 27 -14.45 4.38 6.06
C ASP A 27 -13.69 5.01 4.88
N LEU A 28 -12.53 5.58 5.15
CA LEU A 28 -11.82 6.44 4.20
C LEU A 28 -11.58 5.77 2.85
N LEU A 29 -11.15 4.51 2.83
CA LEU A 29 -10.81 3.85 1.57
C LEU A 29 -12.03 3.63 0.68
N VAL A 30 -13.18 3.35 1.28
CA VAL A 30 -14.42 3.18 0.52
C VAL A 30 -14.98 4.54 0.11
N ARG A 31 -14.96 5.50 1.03
CA ARG A 31 -15.45 6.87 0.76
C ARG A 31 -14.64 7.53 -0.34
N GLU A 32 -13.32 7.30 -0.37
CA GLU A 32 -12.42 7.88 -1.35
C GLU A 32 -11.94 6.84 -2.36
N ILE A 33 -12.82 5.91 -2.73
CA ILE A 33 -12.44 4.78 -3.60
C ILE A 33 -11.97 5.25 -4.99
N GLU A 34 -12.59 6.29 -5.52
CA GLU A 34 -12.20 6.79 -6.85
C GLU A 34 -10.81 7.43 -6.83
N LEU A 35 -10.48 8.12 -5.75
CA LEU A 35 -9.13 8.66 -5.57
C LEU A 35 -8.10 7.53 -5.46
N LEU A 36 -8.43 6.48 -4.72
CA LEU A 36 -7.55 5.32 -4.59
C LEU A 36 -7.31 4.65 -5.95
N ARG A 37 -8.38 4.44 -6.72
CA ARG A 37 -8.28 3.85 -8.05
C ARG A 37 -7.44 4.71 -9.00
N ALA A 38 -7.65 6.02 -8.98
CA ALA A 38 -6.89 6.93 -9.82
C ALA A 38 -5.41 6.93 -9.45
N THR A 39 -5.12 6.88 -8.15
CA THR A 39 -3.74 6.84 -7.66
C THR A 39 -3.04 5.55 -8.11
N VAL A 40 -3.70 4.41 -7.94
CA VAL A 40 -3.14 3.11 -8.35
C VAL A 40 -2.90 3.09 -9.86
N ARG A 41 -3.85 3.60 -10.64
CA ARG A 41 -3.70 3.66 -12.11
C ARG A 41 -2.49 4.50 -12.51
N ARG A 42 -2.30 5.64 -11.86
CA ARG A 42 -1.16 6.53 -12.14
C ARG A 42 0.16 5.84 -11.81
N VAL A 43 0.24 5.18 -10.66
CA VAL A 43 1.46 4.48 -10.27
C VAL A 43 1.76 3.35 -11.25
N ARG A 44 0.74 2.58 -11.66
CA ARG A 44 0.92 1.50 -12.63
C ARG A 44 1.40 2.01 -13.99
N ASN A 45 0.99 3.20 -14.38
CA ASN A 45 1.46 3.77 -15.65
C ASN A 45 2.95 4.08 -15.62
N SER A 46 3.47 4.51 -14.48
CA SER A 46 4.89 4.85 -14.34
C SER A 46 5.75 3.66 -13.92
N TYR A 47 5.19 2.79 -13.09
CA TYR A 47 5.88 1.62 -12.53
C TYR A 47 4.96 0.41 -12.69
N PRO A 48 4.94 -0.22 -13.86
CA PRO A 48 3.96 -1.26 -14.18
C PRO A 48 3.97 -2.43 -13.21
N PHE A 49 2.81 -2.95 -12.92
CA PHE A 49 2.61 -4.20 -12.22
C PHE A 49 1.23 -4.74 -12.59
N HIS A 50 1.07 -6.06 -12.44
CA HIS A 50 -0.21 -6.70 -12.70
C HIS A 50 -0.98 -6.85 -11.39
N ILE A 51 -2.26 -6.52 -11.40
CA ILE A 51 -3.16 -6.76 -10.27
C ILE A 51 -3.90 -8.05 -10.53
N ASP A 52 -3.54 -9.09 -9.77
CA ASP A 52 -4.20 -10.39 -9.87
C ASP A 52 -5.51 -10.40 -9.09
N ALA A 53 -5.55 -9.71 -7.96
CA ALA A 53 -6.75 -9.56 -7.15
C ALA A 53 -6.64 -8.31 -6.29
N TRP A 54 -7.79 -7.74 -5.96
CA TRP A 54 -7.85 -6.48 -5.22
C TRP A 54 -9.14 -6.41 -4.45
N VAL A 55 -9.04 -6.25 -3.13
CA VAL A 55 -10.21 -6.07 -2.26
C VAL A 55 -9.97 -4.85 -1.39
N VAL A 56 -10.90 -3.92 -1.43
CA VAL A 56 -10.84 -2.71 -0.61
C VAL A 56 -11.93 -2.77 0.44
N LEU A 57 -11.51 -2.69 1.70
CA LEU A 57 -12.38 -2.60 2.87
C LEU A 57 -12.30 -1.18 3.42
N PRO A 58 -13.20 -0.78 4.32
CA PRO A 58 -13.21 0.62 4.75
C PRO A 58 -11.88 1.15 5.29
N GLU A 59 -11.13 0.34 6.04
CA GLU A 59 -9.92 0.79 6.74
C GLU A 59 -8.68 -0.03 6.39
N HIS A 60 -8.77 -0.96 5.43
CA HIS A 60 -7.61 -1.70 4.92
C HIS A 60 -7.92 -2.26 3.54
N LEU A 61 -6.89 -2.74 2.88
CA LEU A 61 -7.05 -3.38 1.58
C LEU A 61 -6.15 -4.62 1.50
N HIS A 62 -6.56 -5.53 0.62
CA HIS A 62 -5.75 -6.68 0.23
C HIS A 62 -5.48 -6.59 -1.27
N CYS A 63 -4.28 -6.96 -1.67
CA CYS A 63 -3.88 -6.91 -3.06
C CYS A 63 -2.96 -8.08 -3.39
N ILE A 64 -3.24 -8.76 -4.49
CA ILE A 64 -2.29 -9.70 -5.07
C ILE A 64 -1.71 -9.02 -6.31
N MET A 65 -0.40 -8.84 -6.28
CA MET A 65 0.34 -8.06 -7.27
C MET A 65 1.47 -8.91 -7.83
N THR A 66 1.60 -8.91 -9.16
CA THR A 66 2.73 -9.55 -9.84
C THR A 66 3.61 -8.46 -10.46
N LEU A 67 4.89 -8.50 -10.14
CA LEU A 67 5.86 -7.54 -10.65
C LEU A 67 6.38 -7.97 -12.02
N PRO A 68 6.84 -7.01 -12.84
CA PRO A 68 7.43 -7.34 -14.14
C PRO A 68 8.67 -8.21 -13.98
N PRO A 69 9.05 -8.98 -15.02
CA PRO A 69 10.30 -9.73 -15.01
C PRO A 69 11.48 -8.82 -14.68
N GLY A 70 12.34 -9.26 -13.79
CA GLY A 70 13.52 -8.50 -13.36
C GLY A 70 13.26 -7.43 -12.33
N ASP A 71 12.01 -7.18 -11.95
CA ASP A 71 11.64 -6.13 -10.99
C ASP A 71 11.18 -6.78 -9.68
N SER A 72 11.70 -6.28 -8.58
CA SER A 72 11.32 -6.76 -7.24
C SER A 72 10.90 -5.61 -6.32
N ASP A 73 10.69 -4.40 -6.87
CA ASP A 73 10.51 -3.20 -6.05
C ASP A 73 9.04 -2.90 -5.75
N PHE A 74 8.40 -3.79 -4.99
CA PHE A 74 7.04 -3.52 -4.52
C PHE A 74 7.01 -2.37 -3.51
N SER A 75 8.10 -2.14 -2.79
CA SER A 75 8.16 -1.08 -1.77
C SER A 75 8.00 0.31 -2.39
N LEU A 76 8.63 0.55 -3.55
CA LEU A 76 8.45 1.81 -4.27
C LEU A 76 6.99 2.02 -4.66
N ARG A 77 6.35 0.98 -5.17
CA ARG A 77 4.96 1.06 -5.62
C ARG A 77 4.03 1.39 -4.47
N TRP A 78 4.16 0.71 -3.35
CA TRP A 78 3.32 1.01 -2.18
C TRP A 78 3.59 2.39 -1.62
N ARG A 79 4.86 2.82 -1.58
CA ARG A 79 5.18 4.17 -1.14
C ARG A 79 4.49 5.22 -2.00
N LEU A 80 4.52 5.04 -3.31
CA LEU A 80 3.89 5.98 -4.24
C LEU A 80 2.37 5.95 -4.17
N ILE A 81 1.78 4.76 -3.99
CA ILE A 81 0.33 4.63 -3.82
C ILE A 81 -0.10 5.34 -2.53
N LYS A 82 0.56 5.05 -1.43
CA LYS A 82 0.20 5.61 -0.13
C LYS A 82 0.37 7.13 -0.12
N SER A 83 1.49 7.64 -0.61
CA SER A 83 1.73 9.08 -0.63
C SER A 83 0.83 9.80 -1.63
N GLY A 84 0.60 9.22 -2.80
CA GLY A 84 -0.26 9.81 -3.81
C GLY A 84 -1.71 9.93 -3.36
N PHE A 85 -2.20 8.91 -2.65
CA PHE A 85 -3.55 8.95 -2.08
C PHE A 85 -3.66 10.01 -0.98
N SER A 86 -2.69 10.04 -0.06
CA SER A 86 -2.75 10.91 1.11
C SER A 86 -2.58 12.39 0.76
N ARG A 87 -1.74 12.69 -0.22
CA ARG A 87 -1.31 14.07 -0.52
C ARG A 87 -2.48 14.99 -0.84
N VAL A 88 -3.50 14.49 -1.52
CA VAL A 88 -4.64 15.32 -1.95
C VAL A 88 -5.78 15.36 -0.93
N LEU A 89 -5.68 14.59 0.15
CA LEU A 89 -6.70 14.60 1.20
C LEU A 89 -6.54 15.82 2.12
N PRO A 90 -7.64 16.39 2.64
CA PRO A 90 -7.55 17.44 3.65
C PRO A 90 -6.76 16.97 4.87
N LYS A 91 -5.99 17.85 5.46
CA LYS A 91 -5.15 17.53 6.62
C LYS A 91 -5.98 17.64 7.90
N THR A 92 -6.90 16.71 8.08
CA THR A 92 -7.81 16.68 9.23
C THR A 92 -7.53 15.53 10.18
N GLU A 93 -6.66 14.61 9.79
CA GLU A 93 -6.36 13.44 10.62
C GLU A 93 -5.51 13.82 11.83
N ARG A 94 -5.64 13.01 12.89
CA ARG A 94 -4.79 13.11 14.06
C ARG A 94 -3.38 12.65 13.70
N ARG A 95 -2.37 13.39 14.17
CA ARG A 95 -0.97 12.99 13.96
C ARG A 95 -0.21 13.06 15.28
N SER A 96 0.67 12.08 15.51
CA SER A 96 1.59 12.12 16.65
C SER A 96 2.61 13.25 16.45
N LYS A 97 3.24 13.67 17.54
CA LYS A 97 4.29 14.68 17.47
C LYS A 97 5.46 14.22 16.61
N VAL A 98 5.78 12.92 16.65
CA VAL A 98 6.85 12.35 15.83
C VAL A 98 6.52 12.49 14.35
N ARG A 99 5.29 12.15 13.97
CA ARG A 99 4.86 12.27 12.56
C ARG A 99 4.82 13.73 12.10
N GLN A 100 4.35 14.65 12.95
CA GLN A 100 4.33 16.07 12.63
C GLN A 100 5.75 16.59 12.41
N SER A 101 6.68 16.23 13.28
CA SER A 101 8.08 16.64 13.14
C SER A 101 8.74 16.11 11.88
N ALA A 102 8.38 14.89 11.47
CA ALA A 102 8.93 14.28 10.26
C ALA A 102 8.17 14.68 8.98
N GLY A 103 7.11 15.49 9.11
CA GLY A 103 6.28 15.85 7.96
C GLY A 103 5.40 14.72 7.46
N GLU A 104 5.17 13.70 8.26
CA GLU A 104 4.38 12.54 7.85
C GLU A 104 2.89 12.75 8.12
N ARG A 105 2.06 12.20 7.23
CA ARG A 105 0.61 12.15 7.42
C ARG A 105 0.26 10.99 8.35
N GLY A 106 -0.87 11.10 9.05
CA GLY A 106 -1.39 10.07 9.93
C GLY A 106 -2.47 9.21 9.27
N ILE A 107 -2.36 8.94 7.97
CA ILE A 107 -3.37 8.21 7.19
C ILE A 107 -3.09 6.71 7.22
N TRP A 108 -1.87 6.31 6.91
CA TRP A 108 -1.48 4.91 6.76
C TRP A 108 -0.61 4.43 7.90
N GLN A 109 -0.70 3.13 8.23
CA GLN A 109 0.35 2.49 9.01
C GLN A 109 1.64 2.51 8.18
N ARG A 110 2.78 2.68 8.85
CA ARG A 110 4.07 2.75 8.17
C ARG A 110 4.42 1.46 7.47
N HIS A 111 4.09 0.33 8.11
CA HIS A 111 4.39 -0.99 7.59
C HIS A 111 3.13 -1.63 7.03
N TYR A 112 3.31 -2.52 6.10
CA TYR A 112 2.28 -3.39 5.57
C TYR A 112 2.78 -4.81 5.64
N TRP A 113 1.84 -5.76 5.59
CA TRP A 113 2.18 -7.18 5.58
C TRP A 113 2.33 -7.63 4.14
N GLU A 114 3.40 -8.40 3.85
CA GLU A 114 3.61 -8.98 2.54
C GLU A 114 3.90 -10.47 2.65
N HIS A 115 3.45 -11.21 1.66
CA HIS A 115 3.66 -12.66 1.58
C HIS A 115 3.92 -13.05 0.13
N LEU A 116 5.07 -13.67 -0.12
CA LEU A 116 5.41 -14.18 -1.44
C LEU A 116 4.54 -15.40 -1.73
N ILE A 117 3.78 -15.33 -2.84
CA ILE A 117 2.98 -16.44 -3.28
C ILE A 117 3.87 -17.34 -4.13
N ARG A 118 4.00 -18.59 -3.71
CA ARG A 118 4.78 -19.58 -4.43
C ARG A 118 3.83 -20.57 -5.07
N ASP A 119 4.18 -20.95 -6.29
CA ASP A 119 3.47 -22.01 -6.97
C ASP A 119 3.91 -23.33 -6.35
N GLU A 120 3.03 -23.95 -5.61
CA GLU A 120 3.27 -25.25 -5.01
C GLU A 120 2.62 -26.31 -5.91
N ALA A 121 3.39 -26.75 -6.87
CA ALA A 121 2.93 -27.77 -7.77
C ALA A 121 2.71 -29.11 -7.03
#